data_5c38862ac4cfe7963d322de5d7bf48e2
#
_entry.id   5c38862ac4cfe7963d322de5d7bf48e2
#
_cell.length_a   1.000
_cell.length_b   1.000
_cell.length_c   1.000
_cell.angle_alpha   90.00
_cell.angle_beta   90.00
_cell.angle_gamma   90.00
#
_symmetry.space_group_name_H-M   'P 1'
#
loop_
_entity.id
_entity.type
_entity.pdbx_description
1 polymer ?
#
loop_
_entity_poly.entity_id
_entity_poly.type
_entity_poly.pdbx_seq_one_letter_code
_entity_poly.pdbx_strand_id
1 'polypeptide(L)'
;MITTLVLALALDSGFAIVPRPVHLTPKSGSFTLTGSTAITTDAASRAFGFMLADYLFPATGFRLVVRSSAPPPGVPVISLGLDTTLRTLGDEGYRLDVSRSRVTIRAARPAGAFYAIQTLRQLFPPAILREAKVAGTAWTIPAVSIEDYPRFSWRGMHLDVGRHFMPKRFVKKYIDLLALHKMNRFHWHLTEDQGWRIEIKQYPRLTAVGAWRRETIVGRPDRRDSTTWRFDGQPHGGFYTQDDIREIVAYAQTRFVTIVPEIEMPGHSQAAIAAYPELGNKGDTLSPWTSWGVDENILNPGEQTIRFYQNVLTEVMGLFPGHWIHIGGDEAPKAQWKTSPLAQERIHELGLKDEDELQSWFTRRMDEFLTAHGRSLIGWDEILQGGLAPNATVMSWRGTEGGIAAARAGHDVVMAPGSHTYFDHYQSTDTTREPLAIGGFLPLDTVYAYEPVPAELTTDEARHVLGAQGQVWTEYIPDPKRVEYMAFPRACALAEVLWTPQAGKDYADFQRRLATHLARLAVLDVNYRPPGS
;
A
#
# COMPACT_ATOMS: atom_id res chain seq x y z
N MET A 1 -16.49 4.99 43.53
CA MET A 1 -15.65 5.27 42.32
C MET A 1 -15.50 4.09 41.37
N ILE A 2 -15.91 2.89 41.71
CA ILE A 2 -15.72 1.65 40.89
C ILE A 2 -16.86 1.46 39.86
N THR A 3 -18.04 2.02 40.11
CA THR A 3 -19.22 1.78 39.26
C THR A 3 -19.23 2.57 37.94
N THR A 4 -18.51 3.70 37.87
CA THR A 4 -18.46 4.54 36.65
C THR A 4 -17.48 3.99 35.61
N LEU A 5 -16.42 3.29 36.03
CA LEU A 5 -15.40 2.73 35.13
C LEU A 5 -15.90 1.48 34.38
N VAL A 6 -16.74 0.65 35.05
CA VAL A 6 -17.33 -0.56 34.45
C VAL A 6 -18.38 -0.20 33.39
N LEU A 7 -19.10 0.92 33.56
CA LEU A 7 -20.12 1.37 32.59
C LEU A 7 -19.47 1.94 31.31
N ALA A 8 -18.32 2.58 31.42
CA ALA A 8 -17.57 3.10 30.26
C ALA A 8 -17.01 1.96 29.39
N LEU A 9 -16.48 0.90 30.00
CA LEU A 9 -15.98 -0.28 29.29
C LEU A 9 -17.08 -1.07 28.56
N ALA A 10 -18.28 -1.15 29.14
CA ALA A 10 -19.41 -1.84 28.51
C ALA A 10 -20.03 -1.06 27.35
N LEU A 11 -19.92 0.29 27.33
CA LEU A 11 -20.44 1.13 26.25
C LEU A 11 -19.50 1.19 25.03
N ASP A 12 -18.19 1.00 25.21
CA ASP A 12 -17.20 1.04 24.12
C ASP A 12 -17.25 -0.22 23.23
N SER A 13 -17.82 -1.33 23.72
CA SER A 13 -17.93 -2.60 23.00
C SER A 13 -18.86 -2.57 21.77
N GLY A 14 -19.59 -1.47 21.52
CA GLY A 14 -20.53 -1.31 20.39
C GLY A 14 -19.93 -0.72 19.11
N PHE A 15 -18.71 -0.19 19.13
CA PHE A 15 -18.11 0.52 18.01
C PHE A 15 -17.00 -0.30 17.35
N ALA A 16 -17.36 -1.08 16.34
CA ALA A 16 -16.41 -1.95 15.63
C ALA A 16 -15.74 -1.22 14.45
N ILE A 17 -14.95 -0.18 14.72
CA ILE A 17 -14.22 0.60 13.73
C ILE A 17 -12.78 0.12 13.66
N VAL A 18 -12.26 -0.09 12.44
CA VAL A 18 -10.86 -0.47 12.15
C VAL A 18 -10.33 0.44 11.04
N PRO A 19 -9.22 1.16 11.24
CA PRO A 19 -8.46 1.32 12.49
C PRO A 19 -9.25 2.06 13.59
N ARG A 20 -8.87 1.82 14.86
CA ARG A 20 -9.49 2.47 16.02
C ARG A 20 -9.24 3.99 15.98
N PRO A 21 -10.31 4.83 16.13
CA PRO A 21 -10.14 6.27 16.26
C PRO A 21 -9.36 6.67 17.51
N VAL A 22 -8.64 7.79 17.43
CA VAL A 22 -7.84 8.33 18.55
C VAL A 22 -8.71 8.63 19.77
N HIS A 23 -9.80 9.34 19.55
CA HIS A 23 -10.77 9.65 20.59
C HIS A 23 -12.17 9.24 20.15
N LEU A 24 -12.83 8.42 20.96
CA LEU A 24 -14.20 7.99 20.74
C LEU A 24 -14.97 8.06 22.06
N THR A 25 -16.04 8.86 22.09
CA THR A 25 -16.90 9.03 23.26
C THR A 25 -18.33 8.64 22.91
N PRO A 26 -18.87 7.54 23.44
CA PRO A 26 -20.25 7.14 23.25
C PRO A 26 -21.22 8.21 23.78
N LYS A 27 -22.35 8.39 23.08
CA LYS A 27 -23.45 9.28 23.48
C LYS A 27 -24.78 8.50 23.55
N SER A 28 -25.77 9.04 24.22
CA SER A 28 -27.08 8.40 24.31
C SER A 28 -27.91 8.58 23.04
N GLY A 29 -28.52 7.47 22.57
CA GLY A 29 -29.39 7.46 21.40
C GLY A 29 -28.74 6.94 20.14
N SER A 30 -29.43 7.08 19.02
CA SER A 30 -28.99 6.61 17.71
C SER A 30 -29.54 7.49 16.60
N PHE A 31 -28.84 7.57 15.49
CA PHE A 31 -29.27 8.17 14.23
C PHE A 31 -29.78 7.08 13.30
N THR A 32 -30.95 7.31 12.68
CA THR A 32 -31.49 6.41 11.65
C THR A 32 -31.49 7.09 10.29
N LEU A 33 -30.76 6.50 9.35
CA LEU A 33 -30.77 6.91 7.96
C LEU A 33 -32.07 6.44 7.29
N THR A 34 -32.75 7.37 6.63
CA THR A 34 -34.00 7.11 5.90
C THR A 34 -33.94 7.71 4.50
N GLY A 35 -34.89 7.37 3.64
CA GLY A 35 -34.98 7.97 2.30
C GLY A 35 -35.25 9.49 2.30
N SER A 36 -35.70 10.05 3.42
CA SER A 36 -35.89 11.49 3.62
C SER A 36 -34.66 12.22 4.18
N THR A 37 -33.62 11.48 4.61
CA THR A 37 -32.39 12.08 5.14
C THR A 37 -31.75 13.00 4.11
N ALA A 38 -31.42 14.23 4.51
CA ALA A 38 -30.73 15.19 3.65
C ALA A 38 -29.23 15.22 3.96
N ILE A 39 -28.42 15.35 2.92
CA ILE A 39 -26.99 15.65 3.04
C ILE A 39 -26.79 17.15 2.83
N THR A 40 -26.22 17.86 3.81
CA THR A 40 -25.93 19.28 3.69
C THR A 40 -24.43 19.52 3.62
N THR A 41 -24.01 20.40 2.71
CA THR A 41 -22.61 20.73 2.49
C THR A 41 -22.41 22.21 2.29
N ASP A 42 -21.23 22.73 2.61
CA ASP A 42 -20.73 23.96 2.02
C ASP A 42 -20.25 23.71 0.56
N ALA A 43 -19.84 24.76 -0.13
CA ALA A 43 -19.38 24.67 -1.52
C ALA A 43 -18.13 23.78 -1.65
N ALA A 44 -17.19 23.88 -0.72
CA ALA A 44 -15.92 23.14 -0.73
C ALA A 44 -16.11 21.64 -0.45
N SER A 45 -17.15 21.27 0.32
CA SER A 45 -17.43 19.87 0.69
C SER A 45 -18.46 19.19 -0.23
N ARG A 46 -18.96 19.87 -1.25
CA ARG A 46 -20.07 19.36 -2.08
C ARG A 46 -19.76 18.02 -2.76
N ALA A 47 -18.53 17.84 -3.25
CA ALA A 47 -18.10 16.60 -3.86
C ALA A 47 -18.15 15.43 -2.87
N PHE A 48 -17.80 15.65 -1.59
CA PHE A 48 -17.89 14.64 -0.53
C PHE A 48 -19.33 14.30 -0.17
N GLY A 49 -20.25 15.26 -0.28
CA GLY A 49 -21.68 15.00 -0.12
C GLY A 49 -22.21 14.04 -1.18
N PHE A 50 -21.86 14.24 -2.45
CA PHE A 50 -22.20 13.30 -3.53
C PHE A 50 -21.52 11.95 -3.33
N MET A 51 -20.22 11.93 -3.01
CA MET A 51 -19.49 10.69 -2.71
C MET A 51 -20.17 9.88 -1.61
N LEU A 52 -20.61 10.53 -0.52
CA LEU A 52 -21.34 9.84 0.55
C LEU A 52 -22.70 9.30 0.07
N ALA A 53 -23.45 10.10 -0.72
CA ALA A 53 -24.71 9.64 -1.32
C ALA A 53 -24.50 8.40 -2.20
N ASP A 54 -23.46 8.41 -3.03
CA ASP A 54 -23.09 7.30 -3.93
C ASP A 54 -22.68 6.06 -3.14
N TYR A 55 -21.93 6.20 -2.04
CA TYR A 55 -21.57 5.07 -1.17
C TYR A 55 -22.77 4.45 -0.44
N LEU A 56 -23.79 5.24 -0.11
CA LEU A 56 -24.94 4.76 0.64
C LEU A 56 -26.04 4.22 -0.28
N PHE A 57 -26.13 4.68 -1.51
CA PHE A 57 -27.21 4.35 -2.44
C PHE A 57 -27.35 2.86 -2.76
N PRO A 58 -26.27 2.11 -3.11
CA PRO A 58 -26.42 0.73 -3.54
C PRO A 58 -27.14 -0.16 -2.51
N ALA A 59 -26.69 -0.13 -1.26
CA ALA A 59 -27.26 -0.96 -0.20
C ALA A 59 -28.63 -0.49 0.28
N THR A 60 -28.84 0.83 0.38
CA THR A 60 -30.07 1.40 0.93
C THR A 60 -31.18 1.58 -0.11
N GLY A 61 -30.81 1.86 -1.35
CA GLY A 61 -31.72 2.32 -2.41
C GLY A 61 -32.22 3.76 -2.19
N PHE A 62 -31.66 4.51 -1.23
CA PHE A 62 -32.09 5.87 -0.91
C PHE A 62 -31.37 6.89 -1.80
N ARG A 63 -32.12 7.64 -2.60
CA ARG A 63 -31.60 8.77 -3.39
C ARG A 63 -31.53 10.02 -2.49
N LEU A 64 -30.45 10.12 -1.70
CA LEU A 64 -30.25 11.20 -0.76
C LEU A 64 -29.99 12.52 -1.49
N VAL A 65 -30.68 13.59 -1.07
CA VAL A 65 -30.53 14.91 -1.67
C VAL A 65 -29.34 15.64 -1.05
N VAL A 66 -28.38 16.02 -1.89
CA VAL A 66 -27.24 16.88 -1.51
C VAL A 66 -27.61 18.35 -1.75
N ARG A 67 -27.55 19.17 -0.72
CA ARG A 67 -27.97 20.58 -0.75
C ARG A 67 -27.09 21.49 0.11
N SER A 68 -27.07 22.79 -0.21
CA SER A 68 -26.35 23.80 0.57
C SER A 68 -27.20 24.46 1.67
N SER A 69 -28.54 24.40 1.55
CA SER A 69 -29.47 24.98 2.52
C SER A 69 -29.94 23.98 3.56
N ALA A 70 -30.31 24.44 4.74
CA ALA A 70 -30.92 23.59 5.77
C ALA A 70 -32.20 22.92 5.25
N PRO A 71 -32.46 21.64 5.57
CA PRO A 71 -33.71 20.99 5.25
C PRO A 71 -34.83 21.49 6.19
N PRO A 72 -36.09 21.16 5.90
CA PRO A 72 -37.20 21.43 6.79
C PRO A 72 -36.99 20.84 8.21
N PRO A 73 -37.58 21.44 9.25
CA PRO A 73 -37.53 20.88 10.59
C PRO A 73 -38.02 19.42 10.62
N GLY A 74 -37.37 18.59 11.47
CA GLY A 74 -37.70 17.16 11.62
C GLY A 74 -37.04 16.22 10.59
N VAL A 75 -36.42 16.72 9.53
CA VAL A 75 -35.68 15.90 8.58
C VAL A 75 -34.31 15.52 9.15
N PRO A 76 -33.95 14.21 9.20
CA PRO A 76 -32.61 13.80 9.60
C PRO A 76 -31.53 14.36 8.65
N VAL A 77 -30.40 14.78 9.21
CA VAL A 77 -29.35 15.47 8.43
C VAL A 77 -27.98 14.81 8.61
N ILE A 78 -27.26 14.64 7.49
CA ILE A 78 -25.81 14.42 7.50
C ILE A 78 -25.16 15.70 6.96
N SER A 79 -24.40 16.39 7.81
CA SER A 79 -23.75 17.67 7.47
C SER A 79 -22.25 17.48 7.30
N LEU A 80 -21.71 17.87 6.15
CA LEU A 80 -20.28 17.86 5.87
C LEU A 80 -19.80 19.29 5.63
N GLY A 81 -18.63 19.63 6.18
CA GLY A 81 -18.00 20.93 5.98
C GLY A 81 -16.51 20.89 6.19
N LEU A 82 -15.77 21.74 5.45
CA LEU A 82 -14.38 22.01 5.73
C LEU A 82 -14.29 23.13 6.78
N ASP A 83 -13.46 22.92 7.80
CA ASP A 83 -13.27 23.81 8.94
C ASP A 83 -11.79 23.98 9.22
N THR A 84 -11.23 25.10 8.78
CA THR A 84 -9.80 25.40 8.92
C THR A 84 -9.36 25.60 10.37
N THR A 85 -10.29 25.72 11.33
CA THR A 85 -9.95 25.78 12.77
C THR A 85 -9.42 24.43 13.30
N LEU A 86 -9.68 23.32 12.57
CA LEU A 86 -9.24 21.97 12.92
C LEU A 86 -7.83 21.63 12.39
N ARG A 87 -7.03 22.61 11.96
CA ARG A 87 -5.65 22.39 11.44
C ARG A 87 -4.73 21.65 12.41
N THR A 88 -4.99 21.74 13.72
CA THR A 88 -4.24 20.99 14.74
C THR A 88 -4.39 19.47 14.62
N LEU A 89 -5.41 18.98 13.92
CA LEU A 89 -5.59 17.56 13.63
C LEU A 89 -4.84 17.10 12.36
N GLY A 90 -4.10 18.01 11.71
CA GLY A 90 -3.39 17.74 10.45
C GLY A 90 -4.32 17.71 9.23
N ASP A 91 -3.75 17.36 8.10
CA ASP A 91 -4.48 17.35 6.80
C ASP A 91 -5.48 16.19 6.68
N GLU A 92 -5.27 15.13 7.42
CA GLU A 92 -6.05 13.89 7.36
C GLU A 92 -7.00 13.72 8.56
N GLY A 93 -6.92 14.63 9.55
CA GLY A 93 -7.74 14.57 10.75
C GLY A 93 -9.15 15.12 10.56
N TYR A 94 -10.07 14.69 11.41
CA TYR A 94 -11.49 15.05 11.35
C TYR A 94 -12.19 14.95 12.70
N ARG A 95 -13.38 15.57 12.77
CA ARG A 95 -14.41 15.33 13.81
C ARG A 95 -15.65 14.76 13.19
N LEU A 96 -16.23 13.76 13.85
CA LEU A 96 -17.49 13.11 13.48
C LEU A 96 -18.39 13.02 14.72
N ASP A 97 -19.49 13.77 14.70
CA ASP A 97 -20.49 13.76 15.76
C ASP A 97 -21.80 13.17 15.26
N VAL A 98 -22.33 12.19 15.99
CA VAL A 98 -23.61 11.55 15.72
C VAL A 98 -24.56 11.81 16.88
N SER A 99 -25.74 12.36 16.58
CA SER A 99 -26.87 12.57 17.49
C SER A 99 -28.13 11.90 16.91
N ARG A 100 -29.23 11.95 17.60
CA ARG A 100 -30.52 11.34 17.15
C ARG A 100 -31.02 11.88 15.81
N SER A 101 -30.79 13.16 15.52
CA SER A 101 -31.32 13.84 14.33
C SER A 101 -30.24 14.28 13.35
N ARG A 102 -28.96 14.20 13.72
CA ARG A 102 -27.87 14.78 12.93
C ARG A 102 -26.58 13.99 13.04
N VAL A 103 -25.93 13.81 11.88
CA VAL A 103 -24.51 13.47 11.77
C VAL A 103 -23.78 14.72 11.30
N THR A 104 -22.66 15.07 11.95
CA THR A 104 -21.82 16.21 11.57
C THR A 104 -20.41 15.75 11.31
N ILE A 105 -19.89 16.03 10.12
CA ILE A 105 -18.50 15.78 9.71
C ILE A 105 -17.81 17.13 9.53
N ARG A 106 -16.65 17.31 10.16
CA ARG A 106 -15.78 18.47 10.01
C ARG A 106 -14.34 18.02 9.85
N ALA A 107 -13.61 18.60 8.91
CA ALA A 107 -12.20 18.33 8.66
C ALA A 107 -11.48 19.60 8.17
N ALA A 108 -10.19 19.75 8.48
CA ALA A 108 -9.42 20.89 8.00
C ALA A 108 -9.18 20.83 6.47
N ARG A 109 -9.09 19.63 5.93
CA ARG A 109 -8.76 19.35 4.53
C ARG A 109 -9.64 18.24 3.93
N PRO A 110 -9.68 18.13 2.58
CA PRO A 110 -10.43 17.09 1.86
C PRO A 110 -10.14 15.66 2.32
N ALA A 111 -8.89 15.30 2.60
CA ALA A 111 -8.52 13.96 3.04
C ALA A 111 -9.19 13.57 4.37
N GLY A 112 -9.23 14.48 5.35
CA GLY A 112 -9.92 14.24 6.61
C GLY A 112 -11.43 14.03 6.43
N ALA A 113 -12.08 14.79 5.52
CA ALA A 113 -13.49 14.57 5.21
C ALA A 113 -13.74 13.19 4.59
N PHE A 114 -12.85 12.74 3.71
CA PHE A 114 -12.88 11.39 3.13
C PHE A 114 -12.76 10.30 4.20
N TYR A 115 -11.78 10.41 5.12
CA TYR A 115 -11.60 9.40 6.18
C TYR A 115 -12.73 9.41 7.21
N ALA A 116 -13.35 10.57 7.47
CA ALA A 116 -14.57 10.64 8.25
C ALA A 116 -15.74 9.86 7.60
N ILE A 117 -15.86 9.93 6.27
CA ILE A 117 -16.84 9.13 5.51
C ILE A 117 -16.54 7.64 5.66
N GLN A 118 -15.27 7.20 5.60
CA GLN A 118 -14.92 5.79 5.81
C GLN A 118 -15.30 5.33 7.23
N THR A 119 -15.08 6.16 8.23
CA THR A 119 -15.50 5.88 9.62
C THR A 119 -17.02 5.84 9.75
N LEU A 120 -17.75 6.79 9.16
CA LEU A 120 -19.22 6.78 9.15
C LEU A 120 -19.79 5.50 8.52
N ARG A 121 -19.20 5.03 7.40
CA ARG A 121 -19.61 3.77 6.76
C ARG A 121 -19.43 2.57 7.70
N GLN A 122 -18.38 2.57 8.52
CA GLN A 122 -18.13 1.50 9.48
C GLN A 122 -19.04 1.56 10.72
N LEU A 123 -19.68 2.68 11.02
CA LEU A 123 -20.69 2.78 12.08
C LEU A 123 -22.01 2.10 11.69
N PHE A 124 -22.34 2.02 10.40
CA PHE A 124 -23.50 1.28 9.90
C PHE A 124 -23.31 -0.24 9.99
N PRO A 125 -24.41 -1.02 9.97
CA PRO A 125 -24.31 -2.48 9.82
C PRO A 125 -23.46 -2.85 8.60
N PRO A 126 -22.70 -3.97 8.62
CA PRO A 126 -21.82 -4.40 7.51
C PRO A 126 -22.50 -4.40 6.13
N ALA A 127 -23.79 -4.70 6.09
CA ALA A 127 -24.59 -4.70 4.87
C ALA A 127 -24.61 -3.37 4.11
N ILE A 128 -24.20 -2.24 4.73
CA ILE A 128 -24.10 -0.93 4.06
C ILE A 128 -23.08 -0.94 2.90
N LEU A 129 -22.14 -1.88 2.92
CA LEU A 129 -21.11 -2.03 1.90
C LEU A 129 -21.54 -2.90 0.72
N ARG A 130 -22.79 -3.40 0.69
CA ARG A 130 -23.29 -4.18 -0.46
C ARG A 130 -23.50 -3.29 -1.68
N GLU A 131 -23.18 -3.85 -2.84
CA GLU A 131 -23.42 -3.22 -4.14
C GLU A 131 -24.87 -3.40 -4.66
N ALA A 132 -25.74 -4.02 -3.84
CA ALA A 132 -27.14 -4.25 -4.17
C ALA A 132 -28.04 -3.93 -2.97
N LYS A 133 -29.25 -3.44 -3.25
CA LYS A 133 -30.24 -3.05 -2.23
C LYS A 133 -30.56 -4.20 -1.28
N VAL A 134 -30.50 -3.89 0.03
CA VAL A 134 -30.83 -4.80 1.12
C VAL A 134 -32.18 -4.41 1.70
N ALA A 135 -33.13 -5.30 1.59
CA ALA A 135 -34.48 -5.09 2.13
C ALA A 135 -34.53 -5.38 3.66
N GLY A 136 -35.41 -4.67 4.38
CA GLY A 136 -35.71 -4.95 5.78
C GLY A 136 -34.63 -4.56 6.78
N THR A 137 -33.54 -3.90 6.35
CA THR A 137 -32.46 -3.46 7.23
C THR A 137 -32.75 -2.07 7.81
N ALA A 138 -32.68 -1.96 9.13
CA ALA A 138 -32.66 -0.67 9.81
C ALA A 138 -31.26 -0.06 9.72
N TRP A 139 -31.12 1.04 8.98
CA TRP A 139 -29.85 1.74 8.81
C TRP A 139 -29.61 2.70 9.99
N THR A 140 -29.33 2.12 11.16
CA THR A 140 -29.19 2.86 12.41
C THR A 140 -27.75 2.78 12.90
N ILE A 141 -27.23 3.91 13.37
CA ILE A 141 -25.89 4.03 13.97
C ILE A 141 -26.01 4.62 15.39
N PRO A 142 -25.19 4.16 16.35
CA PRO A 142 -25.20 4.70 17.71
C PRO A 142 -24.70 6.15 17.72
N ALA A 143 -25.22 6.94 18.65
CA ALA A 143 -24.74 8.30 18.87
C ALA A 143 -23.33 8.29 19.48
N VAL A 144 -22.43 9.11 18.95
CA VAL A 144 -21.01 9.11 19.29
C VAL A 144 -20.36 10.44 18.95
N SER A 145 -19.29 10.79 19.64
CA SER A 145 -18.34 11.85 19.25
C SER A 145 -16.99 11.23 18.97
N ILE A 146 -16.44 11.52 17.82
CA ILE A 146 -15.13 11.02 17.37
C ILE A 146 -14.26 12.21 16.97
N GLU A 147 -13.04 12.26 17.50
CA GLU A 147 -11.95 13.09 17.00
C GLU A 147 -10.80 12.16 16.61
N ASP A 148 -10.33 12.28 15.37
CA ASP A 148 -9.45 11.26 14.81
C ASP A 148 -8.44 11.85 13.83
N TYR A 149 -7.22 11.29 13.85
CA TYR A 149 -6.10 11.68 12.99
C TYR A 149 -5.04 10.57 12.98
N PRO A 150 -4.24 10.45 11.91
CA PRO A 150 -3.23 9.40 11.81
C PRO A 150 -2.00 9.68 12.68
N ARG A 151 -1.36 8.59 13.13
CA ARG A 151 -0.05 8.62 13.78
C ARG A 151 1.09 8.85 12.80
N PHE A 152 1.03 8.20 11.63
CA PHE A 152 2.09 8.24 10.61
C PHE A 152 1.59 8.85 9.30
N SER A 153 2.50 9.56 8.60
CA SER A 153 2.23 10.14 7.28
C SER A 153 2.29 9.12 6.15
N TRP A 154 3.07 8.03 6.31
CA TRP A 154 3.12 6.90 5.38
C TRP A 154 2.41 5.69 6.00
N ARG A 155 1.34 5.26 5.35
CA ARG A 155 0.56 4.07 5.73
C ARG A 155 0.35 3.27 4.45
N GLY A 156 1.28 2.32 4.20
CA GLY A 156 1.44 1.70 2.89
C GLY A 156 1.05 0.24 2.83
N MET A 157 0.69 -0.17 1.62
CA MET A 157 0.64 -1.56 1.18
C MET A 157 1.29 -1.68 -0.20
N HIS A 158 2.07 -2.73 -0.37
CA HIS A 158 2.72 -3.11 -1.61
C HIS A 158 1.91 -4.19 -2.33
N LEU A 159 2.02 -4.23 -3.64
CA LEU A 159 1.53 -5.34 -4.47
C LEU A 159 2.52 -5.59 -5.62
N ASP A 160 3.12 -6.76 -5.61
CA ASP A 160 3.91 -7.28 -6.71
C ASP A 160 3.00 -7.76 -7.85
N VAL A 161 3.16 -7.19 -9.03
CA VAL A 161 2.49 -7.63 -10.25
C VAL A 161 3.49 -8.16 -11.29
N GLY A 162 4.78 -8.12 -10.97
CA GLY A 162 5.86 -8.67 -11.79
C GLY A 162 5.86 -10.19 -11.81
N ARG A 163 5.85 -10.84 -10.63
CA ARG A 163 5.82 -12.31 -10.54
C ARG A 163 4.50 -12.88 -11.02
N HIS A 164 3.35 -12.35 -10.53
CA HIS A 164 2.04 -12.69 -11.08
C HIS A 164 1.23 -11.44 -11.42
N PHE A 165 0.83 -11.32 -12.67
CA PHE A 165 0.06 -10.19 -13.17
C PHE A 165 -1.33 -10.15 -12.55
N MET A 166 -1.72 -8.99 -12.03
CA MET A 166 -3.04 -8.75 -11.44
C MET A 166 -3.90 -7.86 -12.34
N PRO A 167 -5.17 -8.23 -12.62
CA PRO A 167 -5.99 -7.44 -13.53
C PRO A 167 -6.36 -6.07 -12.96
N LYS A 168 -6.51 -5.06 -13.80
CA LYS A 168 -6.86 -3.66 -13.45
C LYS A 168 -8.03 -3.56 -12.47
N ARG A 169 -9.08 -4.39 -12.65
CA ARG A 169 -10.23 -4.41 -11.74
C ARG A 169 -9.85 -4.77 -10.30
N PHE A 170 -8.88 -5.67 -10.14
CA PHE A 170 -8.40 -6.04 -8.81
C PHE A 170 -7.53 -4.94 -8.19
N VAL A 171 -6.66 -4.31 -8.97
CA VAL A 171 -5.87 -3.16 -8.50
C VAL A 171 -6.79 -2.05 -7.96
N LYS A 172 -7.90 -1.75 -8.64
CA LYS A 172 -8.91 -0.81 -8.11
C LYS A 172 -9.57 -1.29 -6.83
N LYS A 173 -9.94 -2.58 -6.74
CA LYS A 173 -10.47 -3.18 -5.50
C LYS A 173 -9.46 -3.07 -4.36
N TYR A 174 -8.18 -3.33 -4.64
CA TYR A 174 -7.10 -3.20 -3.65
C TYR A 174 -6.99 -1.77 -3.13
N ILE A 175 -7.06 -0.77 -4.00
CA ILE A 175 -7.10 0.66 -3.64
C ILE A 175 -8.32 0.98 -2.76
N ASP A 176 -9.51 0.44 -3.05
CA ASP A 176 -10.70 0.62 -2.22
C ASP A 176 -10.53 0.01 -0.82
N LEU A 177 -9.86 -1.15 -0.74
CA LEU A 177 -9.55 -1.78 0.54
C LEU A 177 -8.54 -0.95 1.34
N LEU A 178 -7.50 -0.40 0.70
CA LEU A 178 -6.57 0.53 1.35
C LEU A 178 -7.33 1.74 1.92
N ALA A 179 -8.16 2.36 1.09
CA ALA A 179 -8.95 3.53 1.46
C ALA A 179 -9.90 3.28 2.64
N LEU A 180 -10.57 2.11 2.67
CA LEU A 180 -11.44 1.69 3.77
C LEU A 180 -10.67 1.61 5.10
N HIS A 181 -9.41 1.20 5.05
CA HIS A 181 -8.51 1.09 6.20
C HIS A 181 -7.67 2.36 6.45
N LYS A 182 -7.98 3.48 5.78
CA LYS A 182 -7.28 4.76 5.91
C LYS A 182 -5.78 4.68 5.57
N MET A 183 -5.39 3.72 4.75
CA MET A 183 -4.06 3.67 4.16
C MET A 183 -3.99 4.64 2.98
N ASN A 184 -2.83 5.31 2.80
CA ASN A 184 -2.67 6.40 1.85
C ASN A 184 -1.55 6.21 0.84
N ARG A 185 -0.84 5.07 0.88
CA ARG A 185 0.22 4.73 -0.07
C ARG A 185 -0.02 3.35 -0.66
N PHE A 186 0.01 3.29 -1.98
CA PHE A 186 0.01 2.04 -2.73
C PHE A 186 1.35 1.93 -3.46
N HIS A 187 2.23 1.06 -2.97
CA HIS A 187 3.48 0.74 -3.61
C HIS A 187 3.22 -0.33 -4.67
N TRP A 188 3.37 0.03 -5.94
CA TRP A 188 3.04 -0.82 -7.07
C TRP A 188 4.32 -1.30 -7.75
N HIS A 189 4.69 -2.55 -7.48
CA HIS A 189 5.88 -3.19 -8.00
C HIS A 189 5.62 -3.68 -9.44
N LEU A 190 6.04 -2.87 -10.41
CA LEU A 190 5.63 -2.98 -11.81
C LEU A 190 6.59 -3.76 -12.69
N THR A 191 7.82 -3.99 -12.25
CA THR A 191 8.86 -4.65 -13.06
C THR A 191 9.67 -5.62 -12.23
N GLU A 192 10.03 -6.76 -12.86
CA GLU A 192 10.70 -7.86 -12.20
C GLU A 192 11.38 -8.77 -13.25
N ASP A 193 12.23 -9.70 -12.83
CA ASP A 193 12.87 -10.71 -13.70
C ASP A 193 11.85 -11.51 -14.51
N GLN A 194 10.68 -11.79 -13.94
CA GLN A 194 9.63 -12.61 -14.54
C GLN A 194 8.64 -11.81 -15.38
N GLY A 195 8.67 -10.47 -15.31
CA GLY A 195 7.77 -9.70 -16.12
C GLY A 195 7.82 -8.19 -15.93
N TRP A 196 7.78 -7.49 -17.03
CA TRP A 196 7.64 -6.03 -17.13
C TRP A 196 6.18 -5.66 -17.35
N ARG A 197 5.55 -4.88 -16.47
CA ARG A 197 4.09 -4.71 -16.45
C ARG A 197 3.57 -3.32 -16.83
N ILE A 198 4.42 -2.38 -17.17
CA ILE A 198 4.03 -1.01 -17.56
C ILE A 198 4.41 -0.71 -19.00
N GLU A 199 3.46 -0.20 -19.80
CA GLU A 199 3.73 0.27 -21.16
C GLU A 199 4.64 1.49 -21.15
N ILE A 200 5.78 1.38 -21.87
CA ILE A 200 6.69 2.47 -22.19
C ILE A 200 6.69 2.65 -23.70
N LYS A 201 6.11 3.74 -24.19
CA LYS A 201 5.87 3.95 -25.62
C LYS A 201 7.17 4.05 -26.42
N GLN A 202 8.20 4.64 -25.82
CA GLN A 202 9.52 4.72 -26.44
C GLN A 202 10.18 3.34 -26.57
N TYR A 203 9.82 2.39 -25.72
CA TYR A 203 10.44 1.06 -25.66
C TYR A 203 9.41 -0.07 -25.72
N PRO A 204 8.72 -0.26 -26.87
CA PRO A 204 7.56 -1.18 -26.97
C PRO A 204 7.92 -2.65 -26.72
N ARG A 205 9.18 -3.07 -26.91
CA ARG A 205 9.59 -4.45 -26.62
C ARG A 205 9.55 -4.79 -25.13
N LEU A 206 9.57 -3.80 -24.22
CA LEU A 206 9.40 -4.04 -22.79
C LEU A 206 8.07 -4.75 -22.48
N THR A 207 7.00 -4.44 -23.20
CA THR A 207 5.72 -5.14 -23.06
C THR A 207 5.49 -6.22 -24.09
N ALA A 208 6.03 -6.09 -25.30
CA ALA A 208 5.87 -7.11 -26.32
C ALA A 208 6.66 -8.41 -26.01
N VAL A 209 7.80 -8.29 -25.34
CA VAL A 209 8.67 -9.40 -24.95
C VAL A 209 8.72 -9.54 -23.42
N GLY A 210 9.10 -8.47 -22.72
CA GLY A 210 9.34 -8.49 -21.28
C GLY A 210 8.09 -8.80 -20.43
N ALA A 211 6.88 -8.60 -20.96
CA ALA A 211 5.65 -8.88 -20.20
C ALA A 211 5.21 -10.35 -20.24
N TRP A 212 5.91 -11.24 -20.95
CA TRP A 212 5.43 -12.60 -21.23
C TRP A 212 6.51 -13.65 -20.98
N ARG A 213 6.28 -14.54 -20.01
CA ARG A 213 7.10 -15.74 -19.82
C ARG A 213 6.40 -16.99 -20.35
N ARG A 214 7.17 -17.96 -20.82
CA ARG A 214 6.63 -19.16 -21.48
C ARG A 214 5.92 -20.13 -20.53
N GLU A 215 6.30 -20.15 -19.25
CA GLU A 215 5.84 -21.07 -18.22
C GLU A 215 6.24 -20.55 -16.84
N THR A 216 5.73 -21.18 -15.80
CA THR A 216 6.05 -20.84 -14.41
C THR A 216 6.47 -22.09 -13.64
N ILE A 217 7.49 -21.97 -12.77
CA ILE A 217 7.91 -23.05 -11.89
C ILE A 217 6.79 -23.44 -10.92
N VAL A 218 6.61 -24.74 -10.70
CA VAL A 218 5.60 -25.30 -9.79
C VAL A 218 6.23 -25.70 -8.47
N GLY A 219 5.62 -25.26 -7.38
CA GLY A 219 6.11 -25.56 -6.04
C GLY A 219 7.36 -24.76 -5.67
N ARG A 220 8.08 -25.23 -4.67
CA ARG A 220 9.35 -24.65 -4.26
C ARG A 220 10.51 -25.30 -5.00
N PRO A 221 11.29 -24.55 -5.80
CA PRO A 221 12.44 -25.12 -6.47
C PRO A 221 13.52 -25.51 -5.45
N ASP A 222 14.09 -26.73 -5.61
CA ASP A 222 15.37 -27.01 -4.99
C ASP A 222 16.46 -26.26 -5.77
N ARG A 223 16.97 -25.19 -5.19
CA ARG A 223 18.01 -24.35 -5.80
C ARG A 223 19.35 -25.07 -5.99
N ARG A 224 19.54 -26.22 -5.33
CA ARG A 224 20.77 -27.05 -5.43
C ARG A 224 20.72 -28.02 -6.60
N ASP A 225 19.50 -28.38 -7.06
CA ASP A 225 19.31 -29.36 -8.13
C ASP A 225 18.17 -28.92 -9.08
N SER A 226 18.54 -28.18 -10.13
CA SER A 226 17.62 -27.71 -11.15
C SER A 226 16.99 -28.84 -11.97
N THR A 227 17.51 -30.07 -11.94
CA THR A 227 16.93 -31.22 -12.62
C THR A 227 15.61 -31.67 -12.00
N THR A 228 15.35 -31.27 -10.76
CA THR A 228 14.10 -31.53 -10.04
C THR A 228 13.00 -30.53 -10.34
N TRP A 229 13.33 -29.44 -11.02
CA TRP A 229 12.37 -28.36 -11.29
C TRP A 229 11.25 -28.85 -12.22
N ARG A 230 10.03 -28.42 -11.90
CA ARG A 230 8.84 -28.70 -12.68
C ARG A 230 8.18 -27.38 -13.06
N PHE A 231 7.71 -27.30 -14.29
CA PHE A 231 7.05 -26.13 -14.82
C PHE A 231 5.62 -26.49 -15.24
N ASP A 232 4.73 -25.50 -15.21
CA ASP A 232 3.32 -25.68 -15.56
C ASP A 232 3.07 -25.76 -17.08
N GLY A 233 4.07 -25.37 -17.89
CA GLY A 233 3.95 -25.32 -19.34
C GLY A 233 2.91 -24.33 -19.86
N GLN A 234 2.46 -23.36 -19.01
CA GLN A 234 1.47 -22.36 -19.36
C GLN A 234 2.10 -20.98 -19.47
N PRO A 235 1.91 -20.29 -20.61
CA PRO A 235 2.35 -18.91 -20.72
C PRO A 235 1.67 -18.02 -19.68
N HIS A 236 2.47 -17.18 -19.03
CA HIS A 236 1.95 -16.19 -18.09
C HIS A 236 2.41 -14.79 -18.49
N GLY A 237 1.50 -13.81 -18.42
CA GLY A 237 1.86 -12.44 -18.73
C GLY A 237 0.68 -11.48 -18.67
N GLY A 238 0.96 -10.26 -19.08
CA GLY A 238 0.06 -9.12 -19.08
C GLY A 238 0.81 -7.84 -18.73
N PHE A 239 0.22 -6.73 -19.07
CA PHE A 239 0.74 -5.41 -18.73
C PHE A 239 -0.41 -4.40 -18.66
N TYR A 240 -0.13 -3.24 -18.09
CA TYR A 240 -1.03 -2.10 -18.07
C TYR A 240 -0.61 -1.12 -19.15
N THR A 241 -1.58 -0.73 -20.00
CA THR A 241 -1.38 0.37 -20.94
C THR A 241 -1.24 1.69 -20.17
N GLN A 242 -0.67 2.71 -20.79
CA GLN A 242 -0.62 4.03 -20.16
C GLN A 242 -2.02 4.59 -19.85
N ASP A 243 -3.04 4.22 -20.63
CA ASP A 243 -4.41 4.61 -20.34
C ASP A 243 -4.99 3.86 -19.13
N ASP A 244 -4.66 2.57 -18.95
CA ASP A 244 -4.98 1.84 -17.72
C ASP A 244 -4.33 2.47 -16.49
N ILE A 245 -3.06 2.86 -16.59
CA ILE A 245 -2.33 3.54 -15.51
C ILE A 245 -3.01 4.87 -15.17
N ARG A 246 -3.32 5.73 -16.17
CA ARG A 246 -4.01 7.01 -15.93
C ARG A 246 -5.35 6.81 -15.25
N GLU A 247 -6.12 5.80 -15.67
CA GLU A 247 -7.40 5.45 -15.05
C GLU A 247 -7.22 5.04 -13.60
N ILE A 248 -6.24 4.16 -13.30
CA ILE A 248 -5.96 3.70 -11.94
C ILE A 248 -5.47 4.85 -11.05
N VAL A 249 -4.57 5.69 -11.56
CA VAL A 249 -4.04 6.85 -10.82
C VAL A 249 -5.17 7.85 -10.49
N ALA A 250 -6.01 8.19 -11.46
CA ALA A 250 -7.17 9.07 -11.23
C ALA A 250 -8.14 8.44 -10.21
N TYR A 251 -8.35 7.13 -10.28
CA TYR A 251 -9.18 6.40 -9.32
C TYR A 251 -8.61 6.46 -7.91
N ALA A 252 -7.31 6.24 -7.74
CA ALA A 252 -6.61 6.30 -6.46
C ALA A 252 -6.67 7.71 -5.85
N GLN A 253 -6.50 8.76 -6.66
CA GLN A 253 -6.58 10.15 -6.21
C GLN A 253 -7.93 10.47 -5.56
N THR A 254 -9.04 9.94 -6.09
CA THR A 254 -10.38 10.14 -5.50
C THR A 254 -10.56 9.40 -4.17
N ARG A 255 -9.65 8.49 -3.81
CA ARG A 255 -9.57 7.71 -2.56
C ARG A 255 -8.48 8.19 -1.62
N PHE A 256 -7.80 9.30 -1.96
CA PHE A 256 -6.66 9.82 -1.21
C PHE A 256 -5.52 8.78 -1.03
N VAL A 257 -5.36 7.89 -2.00
CA VAL A 257 -4.26 6.95 -2.10
C VAL A 257 -3.28 7.44 -3.16
N THR A 258 -2.04 7.69 -2.78
CA THR A 258 -0.95 8.01 -3.70
C THR A 258 -0.26 6.73 -4.13
N ILE A 259 -0.13 6.53 -5.43
CA ILE A 259 0.62 5.38 -5.97
C ILE A 259 2.10 5.73 -6.03
N VAL A 260 2.93 4.84 -5.53
CA VAL A 260 4.39 4.86 -5.64
C VAL A 260 4.77 3.74 -6.62
N PRO A 261 5.12 4.06 -7.88
CA PRO A 261 5.52 3.04 -8.84
C PRO A 261 6.95 2.58 -8.55
N GLU A 262 7.21 1.29 -8.72
CA GLU A 262 8.54 0.72 -8.66
C GLU A 262 9.01 0.23 -10.02
N ILE A 263 10.21 0.65 -10.40
CA ILE A 263 10.93 0.22 -11.61
C ILE A 263 12.29 -0.27 -11.16
N GLU A 264 12.49 -1.56 -11.21
CA GLU A 264 13.69 -2.24 -10.73
C GLU A 264 14.95 -1.90 -11.50
N MET A 265 16.01 -1.63 -10.75
CA MET A 265 17.38 -1.41 -11.25
C MET A 265 18.41 -1.43 -10.12
N PRO A 266 19.64 -1.96 -10.29
CA PRO A 266 20.11 -2.66 -11.49
C PRO A 266 19.81 -4.17 -11.46
N GLY A 267 19.38 -4.72 -10.31
CA GLY A 267 18.92 -6.09 -10.16
C GLY A 267 17.49 -6.29 -10.68
N HIS A 268 16.95 -7.50 -10.57
CA HIS A 268 15.56 -7.85 -10.93
C HIS A 268 15.13 -7.32 -12.31
N SER A 269 16.07 -7.37 -13.28
CA SER A 269 15.94 -6.70 -14.58
C SER A 269 15.96 -7.66 -15.78
N GLN A 270 15.90 -9.00 -15.57
CA GLN A 270 16.01 -9.95 -16.67
C GLN A 270 14.91 -9.78 -17.73
N ALA A 271 13.69 -9.41 -17.36
CA ALA A 271 12.64 -9.15 -18.34
C ALA A 271 12.96 -7.94 -19.24
N ALA A 272 13.59 -6.90 -18.69
CA ALA A 272 14.05 -5.75 -19.46
C ALA A 272 15.23 -6.14 -20.39
N ILE A 273 16.18 -6.91 -19.88
CA ILE A 273 17.32 -7.41 -20.67
C ILE A 273 16.84 -8.36 -21.77
N ALA A 274 15.85 -9.21 -21.51
CA ALA A 274 15.24 -10.06 -22.53
C ALA A 274 14.60 -9.25 -23.67
N ALA A 275 14.01 -8.10 -23.33
CA ALA A 275 13.46 -7.18 -24.32
C ALA A 275 14.55 -6.40 -25.09
N TYR A 276 15.62 -5.99 -24.40
CA TYR A 276 16.71 -5.17 -24.90
C TYR A 276 18.06 -5.74 -24.41
N PRO A 277 18.64 -6.73 -25.14
CA PRO A 277 19.86 -7.44 -24.71
C PRO A 277 21.06 -6.54 -24.43
N GLU A 278 21.13 -5.37 -25.06
CA GLU A 278 22.16 -4.36 -24.85
C GLU A 278 22.16 -3.76 -23.44
N LEU A 279 21.11 -3.95 -22.66
CA LEU A 279 21.05 -3.53 -21.25
C LEU A 279 21.81 -4.49 -20.31
N GLY A 280 22.04 -5.73 -20.74
CA GLY A 280 22.77 -6.74 -19.97
C GLY A 280 24.29 -6.64 -20.12
N ASN A 281 25.00 -7.45 -19.36
CA ASN A 281 26.49 -7.46 -19.35
C ASN A 281 27.11 -8.42 -20.37
N LYS A 282 26.37 -9.42 -20.85
CA LYS A 282 26.88 -10.50 -21.70
C LYS A 282 26.39 -10.42 -23.14
N GLY A 283 25.34 -9.66 -23.45
CA GLY A 283 24.70 -9.61 -24.75
C GLY A 283 23.95 -10.90 -25.13
N ASP A 284 23.63 -11.74 -24.13
CA ASP A 284 22.93 -13.01 -24.32
C ASP A 284 21.47 -12.77 -24.73
N THR A 285 20.90 -13.67 -25.54
CA THR A 285 19.49 -13.69 -25.82
C THR A 285 18.78 -14.39 -24.67
N LEU A 286 18.15 -13.60 -23.81
CA LEU A 286 17.39 -14.07 -22.66
C LEU A 286 15.87 -14.11 -22.95
N SER A 287 15.13 -14.75 -22.08
CA SER A 287 13.67 -14.63 -21.94
C SER A 287 13.33 -14.19 -20.52
N PRO A 288 12.13 -13.61 -20.26
CA PRO A 288 11.69 -13.36 -18.90
C PRO A 288 11.78 -14.65 -18.07
N TRP A 289 12.22 -14.51 -16.83
CA TRP A 289 12.57 -15.65 -15.98
C TRP A 289 11.33 -16.47 -15.62
N THR A 290 11.48 -17.78 -15.50
CA THR A 290 10.38 -18.73 -15.25
C THR A 290 10.42 -19.31 -13.83
N SER A 291 11.42 -18.92 -13.03
CA SER A 291 11.62 -19.39 -11.66
C SER A 291 11.59 -18.22 -10.66
N TRP A 292 11.80 -18.52 -9.39
CA TRP A 292 11.80 -17.56 -8.29
C TRP A 292 13.17 -17.45 -7.64
N GLY A 293 13.48 -16.26 -7.15
CA GLY A 293 14.70 -15.96 -6.41
C GLY A 293 15.45 -14.77 -6.97
N VAL A 294 16.76 -14.72 -6.75
CA VAL A 294 17.68 -13.70 -7.25
C VAL A 294 18.34 -14.21 -8.52
N ASP A 295 18.11 -13.54 -9.64
CA ASP A 295 18.75 -13.85 -10.92
C ASP A 295 20.10 -13.12 -11.06
N GLU A 296 21.06 -13.73 -11.74
CA GLU A 296 22.39 -13.14 -11.95
C GLU A 296 22.42 -12.03 -13.00
N ASN A 297 21.39 -11.93 -13.85
CA ASN A 297 21.35 -11.00 -14.97
C ASN A 297 20.92 -9.60 -14.49
N ILE A 298 21.90 -8.75 -14.26
CA ILE A 298 21.71 -7.35 -13.87
C ILE A 298 22.06 -6.41 -15.01
N LEU A 299 21.58 -5.16 -14.92
CA LEU A 299 21.88 -4.11 -15.88
C LEU A 299 23.38 -3.79 -15.93
N ASN A 300 23.91 -3.47 -17.12
CA ASN A 300 25.24 -2.93 -17.23
C ASN A 300 25.29 -1.43 -16.84
N PRO A 301 26.43 -0.92 -16.34
CA PRO A 301 26.56 0.46 -15.87
C PRO A 301 26.95 1.45 -17.00
N GLY A 302 26.59 1.15 -18.24
CA GLY A 302 26.89 1.99 -19.39
C GLY A 302 25.99 3.23 -19.49
N GLU A 303 26.50 4.31 -20.11
CA GLU A 303 25.72 5.54 -20.30
C GLU A 303 24.46 5.32 -21.16
N GLN A 304 24.46 4.33 -22.03
CA GLN A 304 23.27 3.97 -22.81
C GLN A 304 22.18 3.39 -21.90
N THR A 305 22.54 2.52 -20.96
CA THR A 305 21.62 1.95 -19.97
C THR A 305 21.08 3.03 -19.03
N ILE A 306 21.95 3.93 -18.54
CA ILE A 306 21.54 5.08 -17.74
C ILE A 306 20.47 5.91 -18.48
N ARG A 307 20.75 6.29 -19.74
CA ARG A 307 19.79 7.06 -20.56
C ARG A 307 18.51 6.31 -20.85
N PHE A 308 18.58 5.00 -21.07
CA PHE A 308 17.41 4.16 -21.27
C PHE A 308 16.47 4.26 -20.06
N TYR A 309 16.98 4.07 -18.86
CA TYR A 309 16.18 4.15 -17.64
C TYR A 309 15.72 5.57 -17.31
N GLN A 310 16.50 6.60 -17.60
CA GLN A 310 16.05 8.00 -17.51
C GLN A 310 14.85 8.28 -18.45
N ASN A 311 14.86 7.73 -19.67
CA ASN A 311 13.73 7.83 -20.59
C ASN A 311 12.50 7.06 -20.06
N VAL A 312 12.70 5.85 -19.51
CA VAL A 312 11.64 5.09 -18.82
C VAL A 312 11.04 5.91 -17.68
N LEU A 313 11.88 6.45 -16.79
CA LEU A 313 11.46 7.26 -15.66
C LEU A 313 10.74 8.55 -16.10
N THR A 314 11.09 9.13 -17.26
CA THR A 314 10.38 10.27 -17.83
C THR A 314 8.92 9.93 -18.14
N GLU A 315 8.66 8.78 -18.78
CA GLU A 315 7.27 8.36 -19.05
C GLU A 315 6.55 7.99 -17.74
N VAL A 316 7.23 7.32 -16.79
CA VAL A 316 6.69 6.98 -15.47
C VAL A 316 6.27 8.24 -14.71
N MET A 317 7.13 9.26 -14.64
CA MET A 317 6.80 10.53 -13.98
C MET A 317 5.61 11.26 -14.65
N GLY A 318 5.44 11.10 -15.94
CA GLY A 318 4.28 11.63 -16.68
C GLY A 318 2.96 10.91 -16.36
N LEU A 319 3.01 9.69 -15.86
CA LEU A 319 1.86 8.87 -15.50
C LEU A 319 1.52 8.96 -14.00
N PHE A 320 2.53 9.06 -13.14
CA PHE A 320 2.38 9.06 -11.68
C PHE A 320 2.72 10.44 -11.10
N PRO A 321 1.73 11.19 -10.60
CA PRO A 321 1.97 12.53 -10.05
C PRO A 321 2.55 12.52 -8.63
N GLY A 322 2.71 11.34 -8.00
CA GLY A 322 3.27 11.19 -6.67
C GLY A 322 4.71 11.69 -6.56
N HIS A 323 5.11 12.11 -5.36
CA HIS A 323 6.43 12.64 -5.11
C HIS A 323 7.54 11.58 -5.26
N TRP A 324 7.28 10.36 -4.80
CA TRP A 324 8.25 9.27 -4.77
C TRP A 324 8.16 8.36 -5.98
N ILE A 325 9.33 7.99 -6.52
CA ILE A 325 9.52 6.91 -7.49
C ILE A 325 10.46 5.89 -6.85
N HIS A 326 10.01 4.65 -6.75
CA HIS A 326 10.82 3.55 -6.23
C HIS A 326 11.65 2.94 -7.35
N ILE A 327 12.93 2.71 -7.09
CA ILE A 327 13.86 2.15 -8.09
C ILE A 327 14.33 0.72 -7.76
N GLY A 328 13.77 0.10 -6.72
CA GLY A 328 14.27 -1.18 -6.21
C GLY A 328 15.64 -1.03 -5.56
N GLY A 329 16.64 -1.58 -6.18
CA GLY A 329 18.04 -1.51 -5.76
C GLY A 329 18.49 -2.68 -4.89
N ASP A 330 17.56 -3.59 -4.57
CA ASP A 330 17.81 -4.78 -3.78
C ASP A 330 18.46 -5.91 -4.57
N GLU A 331 19.06 -6.82 -3.84
CA GLU A 331 19.53 -8.13 -4.28
C GLU A 331 20.32 -8.15 -5.62
N ALA A 332 20.99 -7.06 -6.00
CA ALA A 332 21.77 -6.99 -7.25
C ALA A 332 23.08 -7.76 -7.15
N PRO A 333 23.23 -8.96 -7.79
CA PRO A 333 24.45 -9.75 -7.71
C PRO A 333 25.59 -9.08 -8.46
N LYS A 334 26.79 -9.03 -7.86
CA LYS A 334 27.95 -8.35 -8.43
C LYS A 334 28.81 -9.22 -9.36
N ALA A 335 28.46 -10.51 -9.52
CA ALA A 335 29.28 -11.46 -10.25
C ALA A 335 29.55 -11.03 -11.72
N GLN A 336 28.50 -10.55 -12.40
CA GLN A 336 28.64 -10.07 -13.78
C GLN A 336 29.46 -8.79 -13.86
N TRP A 337 29.30 -7.85 -12.94
CA TRP A 337 30.11 -6.62 -12.94
C TRP A 337 31.59 -6.89 -12.66
N LYS A 338 31.91 -7.85 -11.80
CA LYS A 338 33.32 -8.26 -11.54
C LYS A 338 34.07 -8.73 -12.77
N THR A 339 33.35 -9.27 -13.73
CA THR A 339 33.94 -9.81 -14.96
C THR A 339 33.64 -8.97 -16.21
N SER A 340 32.80 -7.97 -16.13
CA SER A 340 32.42 -7.08 -17.23
C SER A 340 33.50 -6.03 -17.47
N PRO A 341 34.15 -6.01 -18.66
CA PRO A 341 35.12 -4.96 -18.97
C PRO A 341 34.57 -3.55 -18.83
N LEU A 342 33.29 -3.34 -19.23
CA LEU A 342 32.61 -2.06 -19.13
C LEU A 342 32.44 -1.63 -17.68
N ALA A 343 32.07 -2.55 -16.79
CA ALA A 343 31.88 -2.24 -15.37
C ALA A 343 33.21 -1.93 -14.68
N GLN A 344 34.26 -2.72 -14.99
CA GLN A 344 35.60 -2.51 -14.42
C GLN A 344 36.26 -1.22 -14.95
N GLU A 345 36.08 -0.90 -16.23
CA GLU A 345 36.52 0.39 -16.79
C GLU A 345 35.79 1.56 -16.08
N ARG A 346 34.47 1.46 -15.84
CA ARG A 346 33.70 2.49 -15.13
C ARG A 346 34.15 2.69 -13.69
N ILE A 347 34.47 1.59 -12.97
CA ILE A 347 35.03 1.65 -11.61
C ILE A 347 36.36 2.41 -11.64
N HIS A 348 37.22 2.07 -12.59
CA HIS A 348 38.55 2.71 -12.74
C HIS A 348 38.41 4.21 -13.11
N GLU A 349 37.60 4.54 -14.13
CA GLU A 349 37.40 5.91 -14.60
C GLU A 349 36.87 6.85 -13.48
N LEU A 350 35.96 6.34 -12.65
CA LEU A 350 35.35 7.10 -11.59
C LEU A 350 36.12 7.04 -10.27
N GLY A 351 37.19 6.26 -10.20
CA GLY A 351 38.00 6.06 -8.99
C GLY A 351 37.20 5.38 -7.86
N LEU A 352 36.26 4.52 -8.22
CA LEU A 352 35.44 3.77 -7.26
C LEU A 352 36.24 2.60 -6.69
N LYS A 353 35.87 2.18 -5.48
CA LYS A 353 36.56 1.12 -4.76
C LYS A 353 36.18 -0.29 -5.27
N ASP A 354 34.90 -0.50 -5.54
CA ASP A 354 34.31 -1.80 -5.85
C ASP A 354 32.93 -1.67 -6.53
N GLU A 355 32.27 -2.80 -6.75
CA GLU A 355 30.96 -2.89 -7.39
C GLU A 355 29.82 -2.35 -6.52
N ASP A 356 29.99 -2.26 -5.20
CA ASP A 356 29.00 -1.64 -4.32
C ASP A 356 28.99 -0.12 -4.48
N GLU A 357 30.18 0.50 -4.60
CA GLU A 357 30.29 1.91 -4.97
C GLU A 357 29.82 2.17 -6.41
N LEU A 358 29.96 1.21 -7.32
CA LEU A 358 29.39 1.30 -8.67
C LEU A 358 27.86 1.29 -8.64
N GLN A 359 27.23 0.46 -7.81
CA GLN A 359 25.78 0.50 -7.63
C GLN A 359 25.34 1.82 -6.99
N SER A 360 26.06 2.32 -6.00
CA SER A 360 25.80 3.63 -5.40
C SER A 360 25.92 4.75 -6.46
N TRP A 361 26.90 4.71 -7.34
CA TRP A 361 27.01 5.65 -8.47
C TRP A 361 25.80 5.55 -9.39
N PHE A 362 25.36 4.33 -9.76
CA PHE A 362 24.17 4.13 -10.59
C PHE A 362 22.93 4.73 -9.92
N THR A 363 22.72 4.47 -8.64
CA THR A 363 21.63 5.01 -7.85
C THR A 363 21.68 6.55 -7.79
N ARG A 364 22.86 7.14 -7.57
CA ARG A 364 23.03 8.61 -7.58
C ARG A 364 22.67 9.24 -8.93
N ARG A 365 23.00 8.60 -10.06
CA ARG A 365 22.61 9.09 -11.39
C ARG A 365 21.09 9.15 -11.56
N MET A 366 20.33 8.22 -10.93
CA MET A 366 18.87 8.23 -10.93
C MET A 366 18.31 9.23 -9.92
N ASP A 367 18.92 9.37 -8.74
CA ASP A 367 18.55 10.36 -7.74
C ASP A 367 18.69 11.80 -8.29
N GLU A 368 19.82 12.11 -8.90
CA GLU A 368 20.06 13.41 -9.56
C GLU A 368 19.01 13.69 -10.64
N PHE A 369 18.71 12.68 -11.45
CA PHE A 369 17.73 12.79 -12.52
C PHE A 369 16.31 13.05 -11.96
N LEU A 370 15.87 12.26 -10.99
CA LEU A 370 14.55 12.42 -10.35
C LEU A 370 14.43 13.76 -9.63
N THR A 371 15.46 14.14 -8.87
CA THR A 371 15.51 15.41 -8.14
C THR A 371 15.42 16.61 -9.09
N ALA A 372 16.12 16.58 -10.22
CA ALA A 372 16.04 17.62 -11.25
C ALA A 372 14.62 17.78 -11.83
N HIS A 373 13.79 16.74 -11.73
CA HIS A 373 12.38 16.75 -12.15
C HIS A 373 11.39 16.93 -10.98
N GLY A 374 11.86 17.31 -9.77
CA GLY A 374 11.02 17.55 -8.60
C GLY A 374 10.45 16.28 -7.98
N ARG A 375 11.12 15.14 -8.16
CA ARG A 375 10.78 13.85 -7.56
C ARG A 375 11.84 13.42 -6.57
N SER A 376 11.48 12.53 -5.64
CA SER A 376 12.41 11.87 -4.73
C SER A 376 12.52 10.39 -5.06
N LEU A 377 13.76 9.92 -5.05
CA LEU A 377 14.07 8.51 -5.14
C LEU A 377 13.72 7.82 -3.82
N ILE A 378 13.13 6.64 -3.89
CA ILE A 378 13.07 5.68 -2.80
C ILE A 378 13.61 4.35 -3.28
N GLY A 379 14.32 3.61 -2.43
CA GLY A 379 14.83 2.27 -2.73
C GLY A 379 14.93 1.41 -1.49
N TRP A 380 15.08 0.11 -1.70
CA TRP A 380 15.31 -0.84 -0.63
C TRP A 380 16.63 -0.54 0.09
N ASP A 381 16.82 -1.03 1.30
CA ASP A 381 17.93 -0.61 2.16
C ASP A 381 19.34 -1.02 1.67
N GLU A 382 19.45 -1.78 0.57
CA GLU A 382 20.69 -2.01 -0.15
C GLU A 382 21.30 -0.73 -0.77
N ILE A 383 20.49 0.28 -1.05
CA ILE A 383 20.99 1.57 -1.55
C ILE A 383 21.90 2.31 -0.55
N LEU A 384 21.98 1.84 0.71
CA LEU A 384 22.95 2.30 1.69
C LEU A 384 24.38 1.82 1.38
N GLN A 385 24.52 0.70 0.67
CA GLN A 385 25.82 0.11 0.34
C GLN A 385 26.57 1.00 -0.66
N GLY A 386 27.87 1.17 -0.45
CA GLY A 386 28.70 2.05 -1.29
C GLY A 386 28.40 3.56 -1.16
N GLY A 387 27.47 3.95 -0.28
CA GLY A 387 27.10 5.34 0.02
C GLY A 387 25.74 5.75 -0.51
N LEU A 388 24.90 6.28 0.37
CA LEU A 388 23.54 6.71 0.08
C LEU A 388 23.51 7.96 -0.82
N ALA A 389 22.59 7.99 -1.78
CA ALA A 389 22.35 9.17 -2.60
C ALA A 389 21.72 10.30 -1.75
N PRO A 390 22.07 11.58 -1.97
CA PRO A 390 21.80 12.67 -1.02
C PRO A 390 20.31 12.91 -0.73
N ASN A 391 19.41 12.64 -1.69
CA ASN A 391 17.98 12.92 -1.55
C ASN A 391 17.14 11.64 -1.42
N ALA A 392 17.77 10.48 -1.32
CA ALA A 392 17.08 9.21 -1.30
C ALA A 392 16.33 8.97 0.02
N THR A 393 15.12 8.43 -0.09
CA THR A 393 14.37 7.81 1.00
C THR A 393 14.69 6.32 1.03
N VAL A 394 14.87 5.74 2.21
CA VAL A 394 15.22 4.32 2.38
C VAL A 394 14.01 3.52 2.81
N MET A 395 13.72 2.41 2.10
CA MET A 395 12.75 1.41 2.55
C MET A 395 13.48 0.23 3.18
N SER A 396 13.37 0.11 4.52
CA SER A 396 14.14 -0.87 5.31
C SER A 396 13.37 -2.18 5.45
N TRP A 397 13.84 -3.25 4.79
CA TRP A 397 13.16 -4.55 4.75
C TRP A 397 13.96 -5.69 5.41
N ARG A 398 15.30 -5.66 5.38
CA ARG A 398 16.17 -6.71 5.93
C ARG A 398 16.21 -6.72 7.46
N GLY A 399 15.50 -5.80 8.09
CA GLY A 399 15.41 -5.58 9.53
C GLY A 399 15.13 -4.12 9.81
N THR A 400 15.56 -3.63 10.97
CA THR A 400 15.42 -2.22 11.36
C THR A 400 16.70 -1.43 11.19
N GLU A 401 17.84 -2.11 11.04
CA GLU A 401 19.18 -1.55 11.04
C GLU A 401 19.40 -0.55 9.89
N GLY A 402 18.91 -0.90 8.68
CA GLY A 402 18.96 0.02 7.53
C GLY A 402 18.18 1.30 7.78
N GLY A 403 16.99 1.19 8.34
CA GLY A 403 16.16 2.33 8.71
C GLY A 403 16.79 3.19 9.80
N ILE A 404 17.38 2.57 10.83
CA ILE A 404 18.12 3.29 11.89
C ILE A 404 19.31 4.04 11.30
N ALA A 405 20.08 3.40 10.44
CA ALA A 405 21.25 4.03 9.80
C ALA A 405 20.84 5.23 8.93
N ALA A 406 19.78 5.10 8.13
CA ALA A 406 19.27 6.17 7.28
C ALA A 406 18.71 7.34 8.10
N ALA A 407 17.89 7.07 9.13
CA ALA A 407 17.32 8.11 10.01
C ALA A 407 18.41 8.90 10.74
N ARG A 408 19.46 8.24 11.24
CA ARG A 408 20.63 8.87 11.85
C ARG A 408 21.44 9.72 10.88
N ALA A 409 21.44 9.35 9.60
CA ALA A 409 22.05 10.16 8.54
C ALA A 409 21.17 11.32 8.06
N GLY A 410 19.96 11.48 8.61
CA GLY A 410 19.01 12.54 8.25
C GLY A 410 18.18 12.25 7.00
N HIS A 411 18.06 10.99 6.60
CA HIS A 411 17.22 10.56 5.48
C HIS A 411 15.88 10.03 5.95
N ASP A 412 14.84 10.30 5.16
CA ASP A 412 13.51 9.74 5.42
C ASP A 412 13.49 8.23 5.22
N VAL A 413 12.67 7.55 6.02
CA VAL A 413 12.61 6.10 6.10
C VAL A 413 11.17 5.60 6.07
N VAL A 414 10.94 4.55 5.27
CA VAL A 414 9.74 3.73 5.36
C VAL A 414 10.13 2.35 5.90
N MET A 415 9.53 1.95 7.01
CA MET A 415 9.82 0.66 7.63
C MET A 415 9.01 -0.46 6.98
N ALA A 416 9.70 -1.51 6.57
CA ALA A 416 9.11 -2.67 5.91
C ALA A 416 9.76 -4.01 6.35
N PRO A 417 10.14 -4.20 7.65
CA PRO A 417 10.93 -5.35 8.07
C PRO A 417 10.19 -6.67 7.83
N GLY A 418 10.86 -7.64 7.20
CA GLY A 418 10.28 -8.94 6.86
C GLY A 418 9.69 -9.71 8.04
N SER A 419 10.19 -9.46 9.24
CA SER A 419 9.69 -10.06 10.49
C SER A 419 8.28 -9.61 10.90
N HIS A 420 7.78 -8.45 10.40
CA HIS A 420 6.51 -7.86 10.83
C HIS A 420 5.58 -7.44 9.69
N THR A 421 6.09 -7.32 8.46
CA THR A 421 5.34 -6.68 7.37
C THR A 421 5.27 -7.50 6.08
N TYR A 422 5.89 -8.68 5.99
CA TYR A 422 5.87 -9.54 4.81
C TYR A 422 4.65 -10.47 4.83
N PHE A 423 3.61 -10.07 4.14
CA PHE A 423 2.33 -10.79 4.10
C PHE A 423 2.30 -11.96 3.12
N ASP A 424 3.39 -12.25 2.46
CA ASP A 424 3.65 -13.48 1.71
C ASP A 424 4.14 -14.64 2.59
N HIS A 425 4.46 -14.38 3.88
CA HIS A 425 4.76 -15.41 4.87
C HIS A 425 3.50 -16.17 5.34
N TYR A 426 3.70 -17.41 5.81
CA TYR A 426 2.63 -18.20 6.41
C TYR A 426 1.99 -17.49 7.61
N GLN A 427 0.68 -17.67 7.77
CA GLN A 427 -0.09 -17.12 8.89
C GLN A 427 -0.27 -18.14 10.03
N SER A 428 0.06 -19.41 9.79
CA SER A 428 0.02 -20.51 10.76
C SER A 428 1.31 -21.32 10.74
N THR A 429 1.67 -21.92 11.87
CA THR A 429 2.75 -22.91 11.94
C THR A 429 2.33 -24.27 11.36
N ASP A 430 1.02 -24.57 11.31
CA ASP A 430 0.49 -25.71 10.58
C ASP A 430 0.36 -25.38 9.09
N THR A 431 1.48 -25.49 8.37
CA THR A 431 1.55 -25.18 6.94
C THR A 431 0.80 -26.18 6.05
N THR A 432 0.35 -27.31 6.60
CA THR A 432 -0.41 -28.31 5.84
C THR A 432 -1.84 -27.82 5.50
N ARG A 433 -2.34 -26.87 6.30
CA ARG A 433 -3.67 -26.25 6.12
C ARG A 433 -3.60 -24.88 5.45
N GLU A 434 -2.39 -24.37 5.22
CA GLU A 434 -2.18 -23.09 4.54
C GLU A 434 -1.88 -23.30 3.05
N PRO A 435 -2.26 -22.35 2.21
CA PRO A 435 -1.79 -22.33 0.84
C PRO A 435 -0.26 -22.20 0.79
N LEU A 436 0.38 -22.77 -0.23
CA LEU A 436 1.83 -22.63 -0.42
C LEU A 436 2.23 -21.15 -0.40
N ALA A 437 3.23 -20.84 0.41
CA ALA A 437 3.81 -19.52 0.57
C ALA A 437 5.34 -19.57 0.47
N ILE A 438 6.01 -18.43 0.41
CA ILE A 438 7.49 -18.38 0.26
C ILE A 438 8.22 -19.03 1.45
N GLY A 439 7.63 -19.00 2.60
CA GLY A 439 8.19 -19.48 3.88
C GLY A 439 7.84 -18.53 5.00
N GLY A 440 8.70 -18.48 6.02
CA GLY A 440 8.51 -17.62 7.17
C GLY A 440 7.23 -17.90 7.96
N PHE A 441 7.04 -17.15 9.04
CA PHE A 441 5.83 -17.20 9.85
C PHE A 441 5.54 -15.80 10.39
N LEU A 442 4.38 -15.26 10.03
CA LEU A 442 3.96 -13.93 10.45
C LEU A 442 2.47 -13.95 10.84
N PRO A 443 2.13 -14.24 12.11
CA PRO A 443 0.76 -14.24 12.58
C PRO A 443 0.23 -12.81 12.82
N LEU A 444 -1.08 -12.70 12.99
CA LEU A 444 -1.80 -11.45 13.15
C LEU A 444 -1.35 -10.60 14.36
N ASP A 445 -1.10 -11.26 15.49
CA ASP A 445 -0.67 -10.63 16.74
C ASP A 445 0.72 -10.00 16.62
N THR A 446 1.64 -10.64 15.88
CA THR A 446 2.98 -10.11 15.60
C THR A 446 2.88 -8.82 14.75
N VAL A 447 2.02 -8.80 13.74
CA VAL A 447 1.78 -7.56 12.97
C VAL A 447 1.18 -6.48 13.87
N TYR A 448 0.22 -6.83 14.73
CA TYR A 448 -0.40 -5.84 15.62
C TYR A 448 0.57 -5.31 16.69
N ALA A 449 1.49 -6.15 17.18
CA ALA A 449 2.50 -5.77 18.17
C ALA A 449 3.58 -4.84 17.60
N TYR A 450 3.73 -4.79 16.28
CA TYR A 450 4.77 -4.02 15.62
C TYR A 450 4.79 -2.54 16.04
N GLU A 451 6.01 -2.01 16.24
CA GLU A 451 6.29 -0.59 16.45
C GLU A 451 7.23 -0.10 15.34
N PRO A 452 6.73 0.77 14.44
CA PRO A 452 7.54 1.27 13.33
C PRO A 452 8.72 2.15 13.71
N VAL A 453 8.67 2.83 14.86
CA VAL A 453 9.77 3.68 15.34
C VAL A 453 10.69 2.85 16.23
N PRO A 454 11.93 2.53 15.80
CA PRO A 454 12.90 1.83 16.63
C PRO A 454 13.22 2.62 17.91
N ALA A 455 13.29 1.90 19.04
CA ALA A 455 13.57 2.50 20.36
C ALA A 455 14.98 3.11 20.48
N GLU A 456 15.87 2.71 19.57
CA GLU A 456 17.26 3.20 19.47
C GLU A 456 17.39 4.60 18.88
N LEU A 457 16.33 5.13 18.28
CA LEU A 457 16.31 6.46 17.69
C LEU A 457 16.02 7.54 18.74
N THR A 458 16.74 8.63 18.69
CA THR A 458 16.39 9.85 19.41
C THR A 458 15.09 10.46 18.86
N THR A 459 14.48 11.39 19.59
CA THR A 459 13.25 12.08 19.14
C THR A 459 13.45 12.80 17.80
N ASP A 460 14.63 13.35 17.55
CA ASP A 460 14.90 14.06 16.28
C ASP A 460 15.10 13.07 15.12
N GLU A 461 15.85 11.99 15.34
CA GLU A 461 16.03 10.92 14.35
C GLU A 461 14.69 10.21 14.02
N ALA A 462 13.85 9.97 15.02
CA ALA A 462 12.54 9.35 14.86
C ALA A 462 11.58 10.13 13.93
N ARG A 463 11.79 11.43 13.72
CA ARG A 463 11.00 12.26 12.79
C ARG A 463 11.18 11.85 11.34
N HIS A 464 12.30 11.22 11.01
CA HIS A 464 12.57 10.67 9.68
C HIS A 464 11.81 9.38 9.40
N VAL A 465 11.25 8.70 10.40
CA VAL A 465 10.41 7.54 10.19
C VAL A 465 9.02 7.98 9.74
N LEU A 466 8.78 7.96 8.42
CA LEU A 466 7.51 8.37 7.82
C LEU A 466 6.35 7.44 8.19
N GLY A 467 6.64 6.18 8.48
CA GLY A 467 5.69 5.12 8.81
C GLY A 467 6.17 3.76 8.33
N ALA A 468 5.22 2.89 7.98
CA ALA A 468 5.54 1.54 7.53
C ALA A 468 4.61 1.06 6.40
N GLN A 469 4.98 -0.09 5.84
CA GLN A 469 4.28 -0.69 4.71
C GLN A 469 4.26 -2.22 4.82
N GLY A 470 3.10 -2.82 4.45
CA GLY A 470 2.97 -4.27 4.31
C GLY A 470 3.31 -4.73 2.89
N GLN A 471 4.07 -5.81 2.76
CA GLN A 471 4.54 -6.34 1.49
C GLN A 471 3.72 -7.56 1.06
N VAL A 472 3.35 -7.62 -0.22
CA VAL A 472 2.69 -8.78 -0.84
C VAL A 472 3.48 -9.17 -2.08
N TRP A 473 4.52 -9.99 -1.87
CA TRP A 473 5.28 -10.61 -2.95
C TRP A 473 4.50 -11.78 -3.53
N THR A 474 4.52 -11.97 -4.84
CA THR A 474 3.55 -12.85 -5.51
C THR A 474 4.13 -14.11 -6.14
N GLU A 475 5.32 -14.55 -5.78
CA GLU A 475 5.89 -15.81 -6.26
C GLU A 475 4.94 -17.00 -6.06
N TYR A 476 4.27 -17.05 -4.91
CA TYR A 476 3.32 -18.10 -4.52
C TYR A 476 1.87 -17.59 -4.41
N ILE A 477 1.60 -16.42 -4.97
CA ILE A 477 0.29 -15.75 -4.92
C ILE A 477 -0.20 -15.51 -6.35
N PRO A 478 -0.78 -16.53 -7.02
CA PRO A 478 -1.03 -16.50 -8.47
C PRO A 478 -2.26 -15.68 -8.88
N ASP A 479 -3.12 -15.29 -7.95
CA ASP A 479 -4.39 -14.67 -8.26
C ASP A 479 -4.90 -13.70 -7.18
N PRO A 480 -5.89 -12.83 -7.52
CA PRO A 480 -6.47 -11.86 -6.59
C PRO A 480 -7.01 -12.44 -5.28
N LYS A 481 -7.66 -13.61 -5.31
CA LYS A 481 -8.22 -14.22 -4.10
C LYS A 481 -7.13 -14.69 -3.14
N ARG A 482 -5.99 -15.10 -3.70
CA ARG A 482 -4.82 -15.44 -2.89
C ARG A 482 -4.17 -14.18 -2.29
N VAL A 483 -4.08 -13.06 -3.03
CA VAL A 483 -3.64 -11.76 -2.47
C VAL A 483 -4.51 -11.38 -1.28
N GLU A 484 -5.82 -11.45 -1.41
CA GLU A 484 -6.76 -11.14 -0.33
C GLU A 484 -6.55 -12.04 0.90
N TYR A 485 -6.37 -13.34 0.71
CA TYR A 485 -6.12 -14.32 1.78
C TYR A 485 -4.84 -14.01 2.54
N MET A 486 -3.78 -13.70 1.81
CA MET A 486 -2.47 -13.43 2.42
C MET A 486 -2.42 -12.05 3.09
N ALA A 487 -3.09 -11.04 2.53
CA ALA A 487 -3.09 -9.70 3.09
C ALA A 487 -4.02 -9.55 4.31
N PHE A 488 -5.21 -10.14 4.28
CA PHE A 488 -6.22 -9.95 5.31
C PHE A 488 -6.36 -11.17 6.23
N PRO A 489 -6.46 -10.95 7.57
CA PRO A 489 -6.71 -9.68 8.27
C PRO A 489 -5.44 -8.90 8.69
N ARG A 490 -4.22 -9.32 8.33
CA ARG A 490 -2.96 -8.65 8.75
C ARG A 490 -2.89 -7.18 8.34
N ALA A 491 -3.42 -6.84 7.16
CA ALA A 491 -3.54 -5.45 6.71
C ALA A 491 -4.44 -4.60 7.63
N CYS A 492 -5.47 -5.19 8.25
CA CYS A 492 -6.29 -4.51 9.26
C CYS A 492 -5.48 -4.16 10.52
N ALA A 493 -4.62 -5.09 10.96
CA ALA A 493 -3.71 -4.87 12.10
C ALA A 493 -2.69 -3.78 11.80
N LEU A 494 -2.04 -3.86 10.64
CA LEU A 494 -1.07 -2.85 10.22
C LEU A 494 -1.71 -1.46 10.07
N ALA A 495 -2.94 -1.39 9.54
CA ALA A 495 -3.68 -0.13 9.44
C ALA A 495 -3.87 0.53 10.81
N GLU A 496 -4.18 -0.26 11.85
CA GLU A 496 -4.33 0.26 13.21
C GLU A 496 -2.98 0.65 13.83
N VAL A 497 -1.92 -0.12 13.59
CA VAL A 497 -0.55 0.24 13.99
C VAL A 497 -0.14 1.61 13.43
N LEU A 498 -0.50 1.88 12.18
CA LEU A 498 -0.08 3.10 11.48
C LEU A 498 -1.01 4.30 11.72
N TRP A 499 -2.24 4.05 12.09
CA TRP A 499 -3.24 5.11 12.33
C TRP A 499 -3.32 5.50 13.81
N THR A 500 -3.48 4.51 14.69
CA THR A 500 -3.79 4.72 16.12
C THR A 500 -2.50 5.00 16.92
N PRO A 501 -2.47 5.98 17.82
CA PRO A 501 -1.34 6.18 18.73
C PRO A 501 -1.01 4.92 19.52
N GLN A 502 0.28 4.67 19.78
CA GLN A 502 0.76 3.47 20.47
C GLN A 502 0.03 3.22 21.81
N ALA A 503 -0.18 4.27 22.62
CA ALA A 503 -0.90 4.18 23.90
C ALA A 503 -2.37 3.78 23.76
N GLY A 504 -2.95 3.89 22.56
CA GLY A 504 -4.34 3.50 22.26
C GLY A 504 -4.48 2.07 21.75
N LYS A 505 -3.39 1.33 21.54
CA LYS A 505 -3.41 -0.05 21.03
C LYS A 505 -3.80 -1.03 22.12
N ASP A 506 -4.76 -1.90 21.82
CA ASP A 506 -5.23 -3.01 22.67
C ASP A 506 -5.62 -4.18 21.77
N TYR A 507 -4.84 -5.25 21.78
CA TYR A 507 -5.05 -6.40 20.89
C TYR A 507 -6.39 -7.11 21.15
N ALA A 508 -6.80 -7.26 22.41
CA ALA A 508 -8.06 -7.90 22.75
C ALA A 508 -9.26 -7.09 22.26
N ASP A 509 -9.20 -5.76 22.38
CA ASP A 509 -10.19 -4.85 21.80
C ASP A 509 -10.17 -4.91 20.26
N PHE A 510 -8.99 -4.91 19.64
CA PHE A 510 -8.85 -5.07 18.19
C PHE A 510 -9.52 -6.35 17.70
N GLN A 511 -9.28 -7.50 18.36
CA GLN A 511 -9.90 -8.78 17.99
C GLN A 511 -11.44 -8.74 18.07
N ARG A 512 -12.00 -8.09 19.09
CA ARG A 512 -13.46 -7.91 19.20
C ARG A 512 -14.03 -7.08 18.05
N ARG A 513 -13.38 -5.95 17.69
CA ARG A 513 -13.78 -5.09 16.57
C ARG A 513 -13.56 -5.79 15.23
N LEU A 514 -12.48 -6.55 15.10
CA LEU A 514 -12.15 -7.32 13.91
C LEU A 514 -13.25 -8.33 13.55
N ALA A 515 -13.89 -8.98 14.51
CA ALA A 515 -14.98 -9.92 14.24
C ALA A 515 -16.11 -9.30 13.40
N THR A 516 -16.54 -8.08 13.74
CA THR A 516 -17.52 -7.34 12.93
C THR A 516 -16.90 -6.85 11.61
N HIS A 517 -15.62 -6.48 11.63
CA HIS A 517 -14.94 -5.98 10.42
C HIS A 517 -14.78 -7.07 9.37
N LEU A 518 -14.52 -8.31 9.76
CA LEU A 518 -14.50 -9.47 8.85
C LEU A 518 -15.85 -9.68 8.15
N ALA A 519 -16.97 -9.42 8.83
CA ALA A 519 -18.27 -9.41 8.16
C ALA A 519 -18.38 -8.32 7.07
N ARG A 520 -17.71 -7.16 7.24
CA ARG A 520 -17.61 -6.14 6.18
C ARG A 520 -16.76 -6.63 5.01
N LEU A 521 -15.61 -7.25 5.30
CA LEU A 521 -14.75 -7.83 4.25
C LEU A 521 -15.48 -8.92 3.47
N ALA A 522 -16.26 -9.77 4.15
CA ALA A 522 -17.11 -10.77 3.48
C ALA A 522 -18.17 -10.14 2.55
N VAL A 523 -18.78 -9.03 2.98
CA VAL A 523 -19.74 -8.28 2.14
C VAL A 523 -19.06 -7.71 0.87
N LEU A 524 -17.79 -7.33 0.97
CA LEU A 524 -16.96 -6.84 -0.14
C LEU A 524 -16.35 -7.97 -0.98
N ASP A 525 -16.75 -9.22 -0.74
CA ASP A 525 -16.20 -10.41 -1.41
C ASP A 525 -14.67 -10.51 -1.29
N VAL A 526 -14.12 -10.18 -0.11
CA VAL A 526 -12.71 -10.35 0.22
C VAL A 526 -12.48 -11.75 0.77
N ASN A 527 -11.56 -12.48 0.16
CA ASN A 527 -11.16 -13.82 0.61
C ASN A 527 -10.11 -13.72 1.73
N TYR A 528 -10.51 -13.23 2.90
CA TYR A 528 -9.60 -13.14 4.04
C TYR A 528 -9.36 -14.49 4.71
N ARG A 529 -8.21 -14.67 5.36
CA ARG A 529 -7.94 -15.85 6.18
C ARG A 529 -8.83 -15.85 7.42
N PRO A 530 -9.65 -16.92 7.66
CA PRO A 530 -10.48 -16.99 8.87
C PRO A 530 -9.63 -17.02 10.14
N PRO A 531 -10.02 -16.32 11.21
CA PRO A 531 -9.37 -16.45 12.51
C PRO A 531 -9.50 -17.87 13.06
N GLY A 532 -8.39 -18.43 13.60
CA GLY A 532 -8.39 -19.76 14.22
C GLY A 532 -8.36 -20.94 13.23
N SER A 533 -8.18 -20.68 11.93
CA SER A 533 -7.95 -21.75 10.93
C SER A 533 -6.50 -22.20 10.94
#